data_f6168944b69d45c92c726d1ccac17147
#
_entry.id   f6168944b69d45c92c726d1ccac17147
#
_cell.length_a   1.000
_cell.length_b   1.000
_cell.length_c   1.000
_cell.angle_alpha   90.00
_cell.angle_beta   90.00
_cell.angle_gamma   90.00
#
_symmetry.space_group_name_H-M   'P 1'
#
loop_
_entity.id
_entity.type
_entity.pdbx_description
1 polymer ?
#
loop_
_entity_poly.entity_id
_entity_poly.type
_entity_poly.pdbx_seq_one_letter_code
_entity_poly.pdbx_strand_id
1 'polypeptide(L)'
;MATYVNDLRLKEIATGDEAGTWGTSTNTNLELIGEAMGVGAEAVANASTHTITMADGATDQFRSTFLRLTGGGQACTVTLAPNTLSHTWIMRNETAAALTLTQGTGANVVIAAGQTKIVATDGAGSGAVVYEMDDLELAGNLTVTGVLDVDGTSNLDVIDVDGAANFAADVTFATGADIITASAGTSNTRIGVNAGNSIASGGNYNVVVGDEAGTALTVGDESVAVGFEALMTVTSGAENVGIGYRALKLTTGNSNVAVGKNALATNSSASNNTAVGTSALTANTTGTQNVAVGLSSLGAMTTGSKNVAIGTSALSVANVTGGSETFNTAVGHASGGAVTTGVENTLIGGLAGDAITTGYYNTALGKDALTTNTLSSVNVAIGHSALKTMSAGNAETHNVAVGGNAGLSVTTGIQNTIIGGLAGDAVTTGSYNVILGTNGGGGV
;
A
#
# COMPACT_ATOMS: atom_id res chain seq x y z
N MET A 1 -57.13 -57.85 5.15
CA MET A 1 -55.78 -57.45 5.67
C MET A 1 -55.76 -55.94 5.60
N ALA A 2 -55.36 -55.26 6.65
CA ALA A 2 -55.35 -53.79 6.63
C ALA A 2 -54.36 -53.33 5.60
N THR A 3 -54.72 -52.35 4.78
CA THR A 3 -53.86 -51.73 3.80
C THR A 3 -53.27 -50.43 4.43
N TYR A 4 -51.96 -50.22 4.30
CA TYR A 4 -51.28 -49.04 4.77
C TYR A 4 -50.78 -48.28 3.57
N VAL A 5 -51.12 -47.01 3.52
CA VAL A 5 -50.84 -46.17 2.37
C VAL A 5 -49.98 -44.97 2.73
N ASN A 6 -49.40 -44.34 1.73
CA ASN A 6 -48.50 -43.20 1.77
C ASN A 6 -47.21 -43.41 2.57
N ASP A 7 -46.29 -42.48 2.50
CA ASP A 7 -44.99 -42.50 3.14
C ASP A 7 -45.02 -42.36 4.66
N LEU A 8 -46.16 -41.96 5.23
CA LEU A 8 -46.36 -41.95 6.68
C LEU A 8 -46.91 -43.31 7.19
N ARG A 9 -47.17 -44.29 6.32
CA ARG A 9 -47.67 -45.65 6.65
C ARG A 9 -48.99 -45.62 7.46
N LEU A 10 -49.88 -44.71 7.07
CA LEU A 10 -51.20 -44.60 7.69
C LEU A 10 -52.13 -45.73 7.26
N LYS A 11 -53.01 -46.12 8.13
CA LYS A 11 -54.02 -47.12 7.83
C LYS A 11 -55.05 -46.57 6.87
N GLU A 12 -55.27 -47.25 5.73
CA GLU A 12 -56.38 -46.97 4.84
C GLU A 12 -57.67 -47.50 5.44
N ILE A 13 -58.69 -46.65 5.54
CA ILE A 13 -60.00 -46.99 6.03
C ILE A 13 -60.99 -46.94 4.86
N ALA A 14 -61.32 -48.13 4.31
CA ALA A 14 -62.27 -48.20 3.21
C ALA A 14 -63.73 -48.06 3.70
N THR A 15 -64.63 -47.70 2.77
CA THR A 15 -66.06 -47.56 3.06
C THR A 15 -66.64 -48.90 3.52
N GLY A 16 -67.17 -48.91 4.75
CA GLY A 16 -67.75 -50.11 5.38
C GLY A 16 -66.78 -50.91 6.24
N ASP A 17 -65.49 -50.63 6.20
CA ASP A 17 -64.48 -51.19 7.12
C ASP A 17 -64.66 -50.59 8.52
N GLU A 18 -64.34 -51.41 9.50
CA GLU A 18 -64.24 -50.97 10.90
C GLU A 18 -65.51 -50.40 11.52
N ALA A 19 -66.69 -50.97 11.17
CA ALA A 19 -67.93 -50.57 11.82
C ALA A 19 -67.82 -50.66 13.33
N GLY A 20 -67.84 -49.49 14.00
CA GLY A 20 -67.67 -49.34 15.46
C GLY A 20 -66.26 -49.04 15.98
N THR A 21 -65.18 -49.13 15.12
CA THR A 21 -63.81 -48.86 15.50
C THR A 21 -63.11 -47.79 14.66
N TRP A 22 -63.79 -47.23 13.63
CA TRP A 22 -63.22 -46.23 12.72
C TRP A 22 -62.66 -45.00 13.46
N GLY A 23 -63.27 -44.62 14.59
CA GLY A 23 -62.79 -43.50 15.41
C GLY A 23 -61.39 -43.78 16.00
N THR A 24 -61.16 -45.00 16.43
CA THR A 24 -59.84 -45.40 16.93
C THR A 24 -58.76 -45.32 15.83
N SER A 25 -59.05 -45.89 14.63
CA SER A 25 -58.11 -45.82 13.51
C SER A 25 -57.84 -44.42 13.01
N THR A 26 -58.88 -43.54 13.02
CA THR A 26 -58.72 -42.11 12.69
C THR A 26 -57.88 -41.41 13.70
N ASN A 27 -58.07 -41.62 15.00
CA ASN A 27 -57.28 -41.02 16.04
C ASN A 27 -55.82 -41.49 15.96
N THR A 28 -55.58 -42.77 15.75
CA THR A 28 -54.23 -43.31 15.54
C THR A 28 -53.56 -42.64 14.33
N ASN A 29 -54.22 -42.49 13.21
CA ASN A 29 -53.65 -41.78 12.05
C ASN A 29 -53.32 -40.34 12.35
N LEU A 30 -54.14 -39.62 13.12
CA LEU A 30 -53.83 -38.24 13.56
C LEU A 30 -52.64 -38.18 14.49
N GLU A 31 -52.47 -39.16 15.40
CA GLU A 31 -51.31 -39.28 16.27
C GLU A 31 -50.06 -39.52 15.44
N LEU A 32 -50.07 -40.40 14.44
CA LEU A 32 -48.94 -40.68 13.53
C LEU A 32 -48.57 -39.44 12.69
N ILE A 33 -49.54 -38.64 12.26
CA ILE A 33 -49.27 -37.36 11.59
C ILE A 33 -48.58 -36.38 12.57
N GLY A 34 -49.01 -36.35 13.83
CA GLY A 34 -48.41 -35.53 14.88
C GLY A 34 -46.94 -35.92 15.13
N GLU A 35 -46.65 -37.25 15.20
CA GLU A 35 -45.28 -37.78 15.28
C GLU A 35 -44.42 -37.33 14.12
N ALA A 36 -44.93 -37.41 12.89
CA ALA A 36 -44.21 -37.03 11.69
C ALA A 36 -43.73 -35.59 11.67
N MET A 37 -44.48 -34.69 12.36
CA MET A 37 -44.13 -33.27 12.48
C MET A 37 -43.25 -32.96 13.71
N GLY A 38 -42.91 -33.99 14.49
CA GLY A 38 -42.22 -33.86 15.76
C GLY A 38 -40.70 -34.11 15.71
N VAL A 39 -40.17 -34.32 16.91
CA VAL A 39 -38.78 -34.71 17.15
C VAL A 39 -38.77 -36.12 17.71
N GLY A 40 -38.09 -37.04 17.01
CA GLY A 40 -37.88 -38.41 17.44
C GLY A 40 -36.46 -38.72 17.88
N ALA A 41 -36.29 -39.85 18.53
CA ALA A 41 -34.98 -40.35 18.89
C ALA A 41 -34.95 -41.89 18.67
N GLU A 42 -33.99 -42.33 17.86
CA GLU A 42 -33.76 -43.76 17.58
C GLU A 42 -32.42 -44.22 18.17
N ALA A 43 -32.44 -45.33 18.84
CA ALA A 43 -31.24 -45.94 19.44
C ALA A 43 -30.56 -46.88 18.44
N VAL A 44 -29.45 -46.42 17.87
CA VAL A 44 -28.61 -47.25 16.98
C VAL A 44 -27.86 -48.28 17.79
N ALA A 45 -27.91 -49.53 17.36
CA ALA A 45 -27.19 -50.61 18.02
C ALA A 45 -25.66 -50.41 17.96
N ASN A 46 -24.95 -50.83 18.97
CA ASN A 46 -23.48 -50.86 18.96
C ASN A 46 -23.00 -52.09 18.15
N ALA A 47 -23.28 -52.07 16.85
CA ALA A 47 -23.01 -53.12 15.87
C ALA A 47 -22.61 -52.50 14.53
N SER A 48 -22.03 -53.29 13.64
CA SER A 48 -21.65 -52.87 12.29
C SER A 48 -22.84 -52.57 11.39
N THR A 49 -24.01 -53.11 11.72
CA THR A 49 -25.28 -52.89 11.00
C THR A 49 -26.43 -52.70 11.98
N HIS A 50 -27.38 -51.89 11.58
CA HIS A 50 -28.63 -51.63 12.29
C HIS A 50 -29.75 -51.36 11.30
N THR A 51 -30.96 -51.82 11.56
CA THR A 51 -32.11 -51.51 10.72
C THR A 51 -33.15 -50.73 11.53
N ILE A 52 -33.56 -49.60 11.02
CA ILE A 52 -34.66 -48.82 11.57
C ILE A 52 -35.84 -49.00 10.60
N THR A 53 -36.99 -49.34 11.14
CA THR A 53 -38.18 -49.66 10.32
C THR A 53 -39.34 -48.72 10.75
N MET A 54 -39.93 -48.04 9.76
CA MET A 54 -41.15 -47.28 10.01
C MET A 54 -42.32 -48.24 10.14
N ALA A 55 -42.97 -48.23 11.30
CA ALA A 55 -44.03 -49.17 11.62
C ALA A 55 -45.34 -48.86 10.85
N ASP A 56 -46.00 -49.90 10.40
CA ASP A 56 -47.32 -49.74 9.76
C ASP A 56 -48.42 -49.48 10.79
N GLY A 57 -49.03 -48.31 10.75
CA GLY A 57 -50.15 -47.92 11.58
C GLY A 57 -49.93 -47.94 13.10
N ALA A 58 -48.66 -47.90 13.52
CA ALA A 58 -48.28 -47.86 14.91
C ALA A 58 -47.29 -46.71 15.12
N THR A 59 -47.22 -46.19 16.34
CA THR A 59 -46.30 -45.14 16.74
C THR A 59 -44.84 -45.60 16.63
N ASP A 60 -43.98 -44.78 16.05
CA ASP A 60 -42.54 -44.97 16.03
C ASP A 60 -41.79 -43.66 15.84
N GLN A 61 -40.62 -43.55 16.42
CA GLN A 61 -39.83 -42.31 16.42
C GLN A 61 -39.20 -42.01 15.05
N PHE A 62 -39.00 -43.03 14.22
CA PHE A 62 -38.40 -42.90 12.89
C PHE A 62 -39.28 -42.08 11.91
N ARG A 63 -40.56 -41.95 12.20
CA ARG A 63 -41.51 -41.13 11.42
C ARG A 63 -41.23 -39.64 11.55
N SER A 64 -40.56 -39.19 12.63
CA SER A 64 -40.39 -37.80 12.94
C SER A 64 -39.49 -37.07 11.94
N THR A 65 -39.86 -35.87 11.51
CA THR A 65 -39.07 -35.02 10.59
C THR A 65 -37.69 -34.69 11.13
N PHE A 66 -37.57 -34.40 12.43
CA PHE A 66 -36.26 -34.26 13.10
C PHE A 66 -35.97 -35.54 13.88
N LEU A 67 -34.91 -36.26 13.44
CA LEU A 67 -34.55 -37.53 14.04
C LEU A 67 -33.17 -37.46 14.68
N ARG A 68 -33.09 -37.80 15.96
CA ARG A 68 -31.84 -37.96 16.70
C ARG A 68 -31.44 -39.45 16.69
N LEU A 69 -30.28 -39.75 16.15
CA LEU A 69 -29.70 -41.10 16.16
C LEU A 69 -28.76 -41.22 17.36
N THR A 70 -29.17 -41.94 18.37
CA THR A 70 -28.52 -42.04 19.68
C THR A 70 -27.90 -43.39 19.95
N GLY A 71 -27.14 -43.55 21.02
CA GLY A 71 -26.48 -44.82 21.35
C GLY A 71 -25.25 -45.10 20.48
N GLY A 72 -24.97 -46.33 20.12
CA GLY A 72 -23.89 -46.76 19.22
C GLY A 72 -22.48 -46.27 19.56
N GLY A 73 -21.49 -47.13 19.63
CA GLY A 73 -20.09 -46.75 19.94
C GLY A 73 -19.12 -47.04 18.79
N GLN A 74 -19.57 -47.54 17.69
CA GLN A 74 -18.75 -47.87 16.50
C GLN A 74 -19.45 -47.47 15.21
N ALA A 75 -18.67 -47.38 14.10
CA ALA A 75 -19.23 -47.13 12.78
C ALA A 75 -20.28 -48.17 12.43
N CYS A 76 -21.44 -47.73 11.96
CA CYS A 76 -22.59 -48.55 11.71
C CYS A 76 -23.25 -48.21 10.37
N THR A 77 -23.62 -49.27 9.58
CA THR A 77 -24.51 -49.10 8.43
C THR A 77 -25.94 -49.18 8.94
N VAL A 78 -26.69 -48.10 8.82
CA VAL A 78 -28.09 -47.99 9.24
C VAL A 78 -28.99 -48.15 8.01
N THR A 79 -29.73 -49.24 7.98
CA THR A 79 -30.71 -49.49 6.93
C THR A 79 -32.05 -48.84 7.28
N LEU A 80 -32.54 -47.96 6.40
CA LEU A 80 -33.82 -47.29 6.50
C LEU A 80 -34.90 -48.12 5.81
N ALA A 81 -35.79 -48.75 6.58
CA ALA A 81 -36.79 -49.66 6.10
C ALA A 81 -38.23 -49.13 6.31
N PRO A 82 -39.19 -49.56 5.44
CA PRO A 82 -39.01 -50.35 4.26
C PRO A 82 -38.31 -49.63 3.11
N ASN A 83 -37.69 -50.35 2.19
CA ASN A 83 -37.00 -49.76 1.02
C ASN A 83 -37.97 -49.10 -0.01
N THR A 84 -39.25 -49.12 0.25
CA THR A 84 -40.29 -48.43 -0.51
C THR A 84 -40.72 -47.10 0.13
N LEU A 85 -40.05 -46.69 1.20
CA LEU A 85 -40.32 -45.44 1.92
C LEU A 85 -39.64 -44.28 1.24
N SER A 86 -40.41 -43.29 0.81
CA SER A 86 -39.93 -41.97 0.36
C SER A 86 -40.21 -40.95 1.48
N HIS A 87 -39.16 -40.47 2.13
CA HIS A 87 -39.31 -39.57 3.24
C HIS A 87 -38.09 -38.63 3.37
N THR A 88 -38.27 -37.46 4.00
CA THR A 88 -37.20 -36.51 4.26
C THR A 88 -37.04 -36.32 5.76
N TRP A 89 -35.82 -36.39 6.23
CA TRP A 89 -35.47 -36.14 7.63
C TRP A 89 -34.40 -35.08 7.77
N ILE A 90 -34.42 -34.40 8.90
CA ILE A 90 -33.27 -33.72 9.46
C ILE A 90 -32.68 -34.68 10.51
N MET A 91 -31.60 -35.40 10.16
CA MET A 91 -31.00 -36.38 11.04
C MET A 91 -29.77 -35.88 11.73
N ARG A 92 -29.77 -35.99 13.06
CA ARG A 92 -28.59 -35.69 13.88
C ARG A 92 -27.97 -36.95 14.42
N ASN A 93 -26.68 -37.17 14.10
CA ASN A 93 -25.91 -38.26 14.66
C ASN A 93 -25.36 -37.87 16.04
N GLU A 94 -25.97 -38.40 17.09
CA GLU A 94 -25.51 -38.23 18.49
C GLU A 94 -24.75 -39.47 18.99
N THR A 95 -24.37 -40.39 18.09
CA THR A 95 -23.50 -41.55 18.44
C THR A 95 -22.02 -41.13 18.46
N ALA A 96 -21.16 -42.00 18.98
CA ALA A 96 -19.72 -41.72 19.06
C ALA A 96 -18.96 -41.97 17.75
N ALA A 97 -19.63 -42.45 16.68
CA ALA A 97 -18.98 -42.84 15.41
C ALA A 97 -19.82 -42.44 14.20
N ALA A 98 -19.24 -42.53 12.99
CA ALA A 98 -19.94 -42.28 11.74
C ALA A 98 -21.02 -43.29 11.46
N LEU A 99 -22.16 -42.85 10.94
CA LEU A 99 -23.26 -43.66 10.49
C LEU A 99 -23.39 -43.57 8.97
N THR A 100 -23.47 -44.72 8.31
CA THR A 100 -23.76 -44.81 6.88
C THR A 100 -25.22 -45.18 6.67
N LEU A 101 -26.02 -44.26 6.17
CA LEU A 101 -27.44 -44.46 5.90
C LEU A 101 -27.60 -45.12 4.54
N THR A 102 -28.37 -46.21 4.51
CA THR A 102 -28.71 -46.96 3.28
C THR A 102 -30.18 -47.34 3.23
N GLN A 103 -30.79 -47.47 2.05
CA GLN A 103 -32.15 -47.96 1.91
C GLN A 103 -32.25 -49.17 0.95
N GLY A 104 -31.29 -49.29 0.05
CA GLY A 104 -31.23 -50.38 -0.95
C GLY A 104 -29.80 -50.61 -1.43
N THR A 105 -29.65 -50.82 -2.73
CA THR A 105 -28.32 -50.95 -3.37
C THR A 105 -27.85 -49.68 -4.03
N GLY A 106 -28.59 -48.57 -3.89
CA GLY A 106 -28.25 -47.27 -4.44
C GLY A 106 -27.23 -46.52 -3.60
N ALA A 107 -27.08 -45.21 -3.85
CA ALA A 107 -26.16 -44.34 -3.11
C ALA A 107 -26.53 -44.23 -1.63
N ASN A 108 -25.52 -44.05 -0.81
CA ASN A 108 -25.61 -43.93 0.65
C ASN A 108 -25.13 -42.55 1.12
N VAL A 109 -25.57 -42.14 2.30
CA VAL A 109 -25.15 -40.91 2.95
C VAL A 109 -24.43 -41.24 4.25
N VAL A 110 -23.30 -40.58 4.50
CA VAL A 110 -22.56 -40.71 5.76
C VAL A 110 -22.79 -39.50 6.64
N ILE A 111 -23.21 -39.70 7.88
CA ILE A 111 -23.32 -38.65 8.91
C ILE A 111 -22.24 -38.91 9.95
N ALA A 112 -21.25 -38.03 10.06
CA ALA A 112 -20.21 -38.17 11.07
C ALA A 112 -20.77 -37.90 12.48
N ALA A 113 -20.05 -38.36 13.51
CA ALA A 113 -20.44 -38.14 14.90
C ALA A 113 -20.64 -36.63 15.18
N GLY A 114 -21.75 -36.24 15.78
CA GLY A 114 -22.11 -34.88 16.09
C GLY A 114 -22.66 -34.04 14.92
N GLN A 115 -22.65 -34.54 13.70
CA GLN A 115 -23.23 -33.84 12.55
C GLN A 115 -24.74 -33.97 12.44
N THR A 116 -25.33 -32.96 11.83
CA THR A 116 -26.76 -32.95 11.40
C THR A 116 -26.79 -32.78 9.88
N LYS A 117 -27.55 -33.67 9.20
CA LYS A 117 -27.76 -33.59 7.75
C LYS A 117 -29.25 -33.67 7.41
N ILE A 118 -29.63 -33.04 6.30
CA ILE A 118 -30.94 -33.23 5.70
C ILE A 118 -30.78 -34.39 4.70
N VAL A 119 -31.51 -35.45 4.90
CA VAL A 119 -31.45 -36.64 4.09
C VAL A 119 -32.84 -37.04 3.57
N ALA A 120 -32.89 -37.54 2.38
CA ALA A 120 -34.14 -38.04 1.78
C ALA A 120 -33.95 -39.42 1.16
N THR A 121 -35.04 -40.21 1.10
CA THR A 121 -35.08 -41.50 0.42
C THR A 121 -36.09 -41.42 -0.72
N ASP A 122 -35.85 -42.18 -1.81
CA ASP A 122 -36.74 -42.22 -2.97
C ASP A 122 -37.75 -43.39 -2.95
N GLY A 123 -37.56 -44.35 -2.08
CA GLY A 123 -38.44 -45.50 -1.97
C GLY A 123 -38.46 -46.42 -3.21
N ALA A 124 -37.39 -46.42 -4.00
CA ALA A 124 -37.35 -47.13 -5.28
C ALA A 124 -37.17 -48.69 -5.16
N GLY A 125 -37.43 -49.25 -3.99
CA GLY A 125 -37.31 -50.70 -3.73
C GLY A 125 -35.84 -51.15 -3.61
N SER A 126 -35.46 -52.21 -4.27
CA SER A 126 -34.09 -52.75 -4.15
C SER A 126 -33.02 -51.79 -4.64
N GLY A 127 -33.33 -50.87 -5.53
CA GLY A 127 -32.42 -49.82 -6.01
C GLY A 127 -32.50 -48.51 -5.26
N ALA A 128 -33.23 -48.43 -4.17
CA ALA A 128 -33.47 -47.20 -3.43
C ALA A 128 -32.19 -46.46 -3.02
N VAL A 129 -32.23 -45.17 -3.10
CA VAL A 129 -31.11 -44.23 -2.86
C VAL A 129 -31.41 -43.41 -1.62
N VAL A 130 -30.37 -43.10 -0.84
CA VAL A 130 -30.40 -42.06 0.17
C VAL A 130 -29.67 -40.83 -0.41
N TYR A 131 -30.36 -39.71 -0.47
CA TYR A 131 -29.84 -38.44 -0.91
C TYR A 131 -29.45 -37.59 0.29
N GLU A 132 -28.34 -36.90 0.18
CA GLU A 132 -28.02 -35.76 1.03
C GLU A 132 -28.46 -34.48 0.33
N MET A 133 -29.11 -33.60 1.04
CA MET A 133 -29.40 -32.23 0.56
C MET A 133 -28.26 -31.35 1.06
N ASP A 134 -27.11 -31.38 0.35
CA ASP A 134 -25.87 -30.66 0.69
C ASP A 134 -25.73 -29.35 -0.08
N ASP A 135 -26.40 -29.22 -1.21
CA ASP A 135 -26.41 -28.00 -2.01
C ASP A 135 -27.71 -27.21 -1.76
N LEU A 136 -27.63 -26.26 -0.81
CA LEU A 136 -28.72 -25.30 -0.64
C LEU A 136 -28.49 -24.13 -1.61
N GLU A 137 -29.05 -24.18 -2.81
CA GLU A 137 -29.08 -23.07 -3.74
C GLU A 137 -30.20 -22.10 -3.34
N LEU A 138 -29.80 -20.89 -2.93
CA LEU A 138 -30.72 -19.79 -2.71
C LEU A 138 -30.83 -19.00 -4.01
N ALA A 139 -31.91 -19.15 -4.75
CA ALA A 139 -32.18 -18.38 -5.97
C ALA A 139 -32.46 -16.87 -5.72
N GLY A 140 -32.19 -16.39 -4.52
CA GLY A 140 -32.42 -15.01 -4.09
C GLY A 140 -31.41 -14.58 -3.02
N ASN A 141 -31.70 -13.45 -2.35
CA ASN A 141 -30.82 -12.89 -1.33
C ASN A 141 -30.89 -13.68 -0.01
N LEU A 142 -29.73 -14.02 0.58
CA LEU A 142 -29.64 -14.42 1.98
C LEU A 142 -29.55 -13.18 2.85
N THR A 143 -30.57 -12.89 3.65
CA THR A 143 -30.49 -11.83 4.65
C THR A 143 -30.11 -12.41 6.01
N VAL A 144 -28.93 -12.05 6.50
CA VAL A 144 -28.46 -12.42 7.84
C VAL A 144 -28.53 -11.18 8.72
N THR A 145 -29.43 -11.18 9.72
CA THR A 145 -29.58 -10.05 10.66
C THR A 145 -28.56 -10.05 11.80
N GLY A 146 -27.67 -11.03 11.84
CA GLY A 146 -26.61 -11.20 12.82
C GLY A 146 -25.24 -11.37 12.16
N VAL A 147 -24.44 -12.26 12.71
CA VAL A 147 -23.10 -12.60 12.17
C VAL A 147 -23.26 -13.76 11.19
N LEU A 148 -22.68 -13.63 9.99
CA LEU A 148 -22.41 -14.76 9.12
C LEU A 148 -21.02 -15.30 9.50
N ASP A 149 -20.99 -16.45 10.19
CA ASP A 149 -19.77 -17.15 10.53
C ASP A 149 -19.54 -18.24 9.46
N VAL A 150 -18.42 -18.17 8.76
CA VAL A 150 -18.03 -19.12 7.74
C VAL A 150 -16.78 -19.85 8.22
N ASP A 151 -16.97 -21.02 8.80
CA ASP A 151 -15.89 -21.93 9.18
C ASP A 151 -15.34 -22.63 7.93
N GLY A 152 -14.18 -22.16 7.45
CA GLY A 152 -13.51 -22.78 6.33
C GLY A 152 -13.24 -21.82 5.16
N THR A 153 -13.07 -22.38 3.96
CA THR A 153 -12.82 -21.60 2.74
C THR A 153 -14.14 -21.20 2.10
N SER A 154 -14.39 -19.89 1.99
CA SER A 154 -15.51 -19.37 1.19
C SER A 154 -15.02 -18.90 -0.17
N ASN A 155 -15.63 -19.43 -1.23
CA ASN A 155 -15.46 -18.94 -2.60
C ASN A 155 -16.56 -17.92 -2.87
N LEU A 156 -16.24 -16.63 -2.74
CA LEU A 156 -17.13 -15.55 -3.08
C LEU A 156 -16.61 -14.87 -4.33
N ASP A 157 -17.35 -14.93 -5.41
CA ASP A 157 -16.94 -14.31 -6.69
C ASP A 157 -16.84 -12.79 -6.57
N VAL A 158 -17.73 -12.19 -5.78
CA VAL A 158 -17.74 -10.75 -5.48
C VAL A 158 -18.14 -10.54 -4.02
N ILE A 159 -17.35 -9.78 -3.27
CA ILE A 159 -17.73 -9.26 -1.97
C ILE A 159 -17.97 -7.76 -2.14
N ASP A 160 -19.23 -7.35 -2.12
CA ASP A 160 -19.61 -5.94 -2.13
C ASP A 160 -19.94 -5.52 -0.69
N VAL A 161 -19.17 -4.58 -0.16
CA VAL A 161 -19.31 -4.08 1.21
C VAL A 161 -19.62 -2.59 1.15
N ASP A 162 -20.88 -2.22 1.35
CA ASP A 162 -21.32 -0.82 1.38
C ASP A 162 -20.77 -0.03 2.59
N GLY A 163 -20.21 -0.71 3.57
CA GLY A 163 -19.64 -0.13 4.79
C GLY A 163 -18.15 -0.39 4.92
N ALA A 164 -17.62 -0.25 6.13
CA ALA A 164 -16.24 -0.58 6.43
C ALA A 164 -16.05 -2.10 6.54
N ALA A 165 -15.06 -2.65 5.84
CA ALA A 165 -14.57 -4.01 6.08
C ALA A 165 -13.43 -3.96 7.11
N ASN A 166 -13.60 -4.65 8.24
CA ASN A 166 -12.57 -4.77 9.28
C ASN A 166 -11.90 -6.14 9.19
N PHE A 167 -10.61 -6.15 8.93
CA PHE A 167 -9.79 -7.37 8.91
C PHE A 167 -8.95 -7.39 10.19
N ALA A 168 -9.20 -8.37 11.06
CA ALA A 168 -8.46 -8.54 12.31
C ALA A 168 -7.06 -9.14 12.13
N ALA A 169 -6.74 -9.61 10.92
CA ALA A 169 -5.45 -10.18 10.53
C ALA A 169 -5.02 -9.64 9.16
N ASP A 170 -3.88 -10.11 8.66
CA ASP A 170 -3.34 -9.70 7.37
C ASP A 170 -4.28 -10.07 6.21
N VAL A 171 -4.39 -9.15 5.24
CA VAL A 171 -5.05 -9.44 3.95
C VAL A 171 -3.99 -9.92 2.97
N THR A 172 -4.07 -11.20 2.60
CA THR A 172 -3.15 -11.82 1.65
C THR A 172 -3.80 -11.89 0.28
N PHE A 173 -3.14 -11.34 -0.73
CA PHE A 173 -3.54 -11.46 -2.13
C PHE A 173 -2.82 -12.65 -2.77
N ALA A 174 -3.53 -13.48 -3.51
CA ALA A 174 -2.94 -14.60 -4.23
C ALA A 174 -1.98 -14.10 -5.34
N THR A 175 -1.05 -14.97 -5.77
CA THR A 175 -0.14 -14.66 -6.88
C THR A 175 -0.93 -14.26 -8.13
N GLY A 176 -0.65 -13.07 -8.66
CA GLY A 176 -1.35 -12.50 -9.82
C GLY A 176 -2.62 -11.71 -9.49
N ALA A 177 -2.95 -11.50 -8.19
CA ALA A 177 -4.04 -10.63 -7.78
C ALA A 177 -3.55 -9.19 -7.57
N ASP A 178 -4.30 -8.22 -8.03
CA ASP A 178 -4.02 -6.79 -7.93
C ASP A 178 -4.92 -6.10 -6.91
N ILE A 179 -4.39 -5.06 -6.24
CA ILE A 179 -5.21 -4.09 -5.50
C ILE A 179 -5.60 -2.97 -6.45
N ILE A 180 -6.82 -3.00 -6.94
CA ILE A 180 -7.34 -1.95 -7.82
C ILE A 180 -8.13 -0.96 -6.97
N THR A 181 -7.63 0.28 -6.86
CA THR A 181 -8.39 1.36 -6.23
C THR A 181 -9.18 2.11 -7.30
N ALA A 182 -10.50 2.15 -7.16
CA ALA A 182 -11.36 2.80 -8.13
C ALA A 182 -11.04 4.30 -8.25
N SER A 183 -10.67 4.74 -9.44
CA SER A 183 -10.57 6.14 -9.83
C SER A 183 -11.04 6.31 -11.26
N ALA A 184 -11.36 7.52 -11.69
CA ALA A 184 -11.78 7.77 -13.07
C ALA A 184 -10.63 7.60 -14.09
N GLY A 185 -9.37 7.61 -13.65
CA GLY A 185 -8.18 7.28 -14.45
C GLY A 185 -7.81 5.80 -14.35
N THR A 186 -6.76 5.39 -15.05
CA THR A 186 -6.30 4.01 -15.18
C THR A 186 -5.10 3.73 -14.26
N SER A 187 -5.12 2.57 -13.58
CA SER A 187 -3.96 2.05 -12.82
C SER A 187 -3.43 3.00 -11.74
N ASN A 188 -4.31 3.67 -10.99
CA ASN A 188 -3.93 4.52 -9.88
C ASN A 188 -4.01 3.76 -8.55
N THR A 189 -3.03 3.96 -7.67
CA THR A 189 -3.06 3.49 -6.27
C THR A 189 -3.35 4.67 -5.34
N ARG A 190 -4.41 4.57 -4.52
CA ARG A 190 -4.84 5.64 -3.62
C ARG A 190 -5.04 5.08 -2.21
N ILE A 191 -4.29 5.61 -1.23
CA ILE A 191 -4.37 5.18 0.17
C ILE A 191 -4.33 6.41 1.08
N GLY A 192 -5.38 6.68 1.80
CA GLY A 192 -5.50 7.82 2.73
C GLY A 192 -6.74 8.66 2.47
N VAL A 193 -7.09 9.51 3.45
CA VAL A 193 -8.23 10.43 3.34
C VAL A 193 -7.95 11.45 2.24
N ASN A 194 -8.88 11.63 1.33
CA ASN A 194 -8.76 12.52 0.17
C ASN A 194 -7.57 12.25 -0.76
N ALA A 195 -6.84 11.14 -0.58
CA ALA A 195 -5.73 10.81 -1.47
C ALA A 195 -6.20 10.70 -2.92
N GLY A 196 -5.70 11.57 -3.81
CA GLY A 196 -6.03 11.60 -5.23
C GLY A 196 -7.54 11.66 -5.53
N ASN A 197 -8.35 12.30 -4.69
CA ASN A 197 -9.80 12.30 -4.83
C ASN A 197 -10.34 13.06 -6.06
N SER A 198 -9.52 13.90 -6.67
CA SER A 198 -9.84 14.64 -7.90
C SER A 198 -9.37 13.96 -9.19
N ILE A 199 -8.73 12.78 -9.11
CA ILE A 199 -8.23 12.09 -10.31
C ILE A 199 -9.40 11.83 -11.26
N ALA A 200 -9.30 12.38 -12.46
CA ALA A 200 -10.28 12.29 -13.53
C ALA A 200 -9.85 11.29 -14.62
N SER A 201 -10.70 11.10 -15.62
CA SER A 201 -10.31 10.36 -16.82
C SER A 201 -9.14 11.06 -17.50
N GLY A 202 -8.03 10.35 -17.70
CA GLY A 202 -6.78 10.90 -18.19
C GLY A 202 -5.68 11.03 -17.14
N GLY A 203 -5.99 10.97 -15.83
CA GLY A 203 -4.98 10.86 -14.77
C GLY A 203 -4.64 9.40 -14.50
N ASN A 204 -3.48 8.92 -14.98
CA ASN A 204 -3.14 7.51 -15.01
C ASN A 204 -1.81 7.21 -14.33
N TYR A 205 -1.63 5.97 -13.88
CA TYR A 205 -0.36 5.45 -13.36
C TYR A 205 0.18 6.21 -12.14
N ASN A 206 -0.69 6.80 -11.32
CA ASN A 206 -0.28 7.54 -10.14
C ASN A 206 -0.29 6.67 -8.88
N VAL A 207 0.69 6.89 -8.01
CA VAL A 207 0.74 6.32 -6.67
C VAL A 207 0.55 7.45 -5.65
N VAL A 208 -0.56 7.43 -4.93
CA VAL A 208 -0.96 8.49 -3.99
C VAL A 208 -1.23 7.88 -2.62
N VAL A 209 -0.33 8.13 -1.67
CA VAL A 209 -0.39 7.56 -0.32
C VAL A 209 -0.23 8.64 0.74
N GLY A 210 -1.22 8.84 1.55
CA GLY A 210 -1.22 9.83 2.63
C GLY A 210 -2.45 10.72 2.61
N ASP A 211 -2.77 11.29 3.77
CA ASP A 211 -3.87 12.23 3.90
C ASP A 211 -3.60 13.50 3.07
N GLU A 212 -4.57 13.96 2.30
CA GLU A 212 -4.49 15.09 1.36
C GLU A 212 -3.39 14.96 0.28
N ALA A 213 -2.75 13.80 0.10
CA ALA A 213 -1.79 13.60 -0.98
C ALA A 213 -2.48 13.69 -2.33
N GLY A 214 -1.91 14.41 -3.30
CA GLY A 214 -2.43 14.53 -4.67
C GLY A 214 -3.88 14.97 -4.76
N THR A 215 -4.41 15.72 -3.79
CA THR A 215 -5.84 16.05 -3.68
C THR A 215 -6.38 16.74 -4.93
N ALA A 216 -5.61 17.67 -5.52
CA ALA A 216 -6.02 18.39 -6.72
C ALA A 216 -5.61 17.70 -8.04
N LEU A 217 -4.94 16.55 -7.98
CA LEU A 217 -4.49 15.84 -9.17
C LEU A 217 -5.68 15.43 -10.04
N THR A 218 -5.74 15.92 -11.27
CA THR A 218 -6.85 15.64 -12.19
C THR A 218 -6.42 14.77 -13.38
N VAL A 219 -5.57 15.30 -14.24
CA VAL A 219 -5.12 14.63 -15.47
C VAL A 219 -3.59 14.44 -15.54
N GLY A 220 -2.88 14.73 -14.43
CA GLY A 220 -1.45 14.43 -14.36
C GLY A 220 -1.20 12.93 -14.28
N ASP A 221 -0.19 12.46 -14.99
CA ASP A 221 0.17 11.05 -15.12
C ASP A 221 1.49 10.73 -14.40
N GLU A 222 1.72 9.44 -14.16
CA GLU A 222 3.02 8.88 -13.79
C GLU A 222 3.66 9.56 -12.56
N SER A 223 2.84 10.00 -11.61
CA SER A 223 3.31 10.73 -10.44
C SER A 223 3.25 9.88 -9.17
N VAL A 224 4.21 10.11 -8.26
CA VAL A 224 4.27 9.47 -6.95
C VAL A 224 4.13 10.55 -5.86
N ALA A 225 3.06 10.49 -5.10
CA ALA A 225 2.79 11.36 -3.95
C ALA A 225 2.70 10.51 -2.67
N VAL A 226 3.70 10.57 -1.80
CA VAL A 226 3.70 9.83 -0.54
C VAL A 226 3.94 10.77 0.65
N GLY A 227 2.94 10.93 1.49
CA GLY A 227 3.00 11.78 2.67
C GLY A 227 1.88 12.83 2.73
N PHE A 228 1.66 13.38 3.92
CA PHE A 228 0.65 14.42 4.14
C PHE A 228 0.87 15.63 3.23
N GLU A 229 -0.15 16.04 2.47
CA GLU A 229 -0.11 17.17 1.52
C GLU A 229 1.01 17.07 0.43
N ALA A 230 1.57 15.87 0.17
CA ALA A 230 2.49 15.70 -0.96
C ALA A 230 1.75 15.90 -2.28
N LEU A 231 2.32 16.66 -3.24
CA LEU A 231 1.70 16.98 -4.54
C LEU A 231 0.25 17.51 -4.42
N MET A 232 -0.09 18.19 -3.33
CA MET A 232 -1.47 18.54 -2.98
C MET A 232 -2.19 19.37 -4.05
N THR A 233 -1.50 20.32 -4.70
CA THR A 233 -2.13 21.24 -5.66
C THR A 233 -1.82 20.93 -7.12
N VAL A 234 -1.14 19.84 -7.41
CA VAL A 234 -0.86 19.38 -8.79
C VAL A 234 -2.19 19.09 -9.48
N THR A 235 -2.44 19.72 -10.61
CA THR A 235 -3.63 19.45 -11.43
C THR A 235 -3.30 18.61 -12.65
N SER A 236 -2.33 19.06 -13.47
CA SER A 236 -1.95 18.44 -14.73
C SER A 236 -0.44 18.15 -14.85
N GLY A 237 0.37 18.50 -13.83
CA GLY A 237 1.80 18.18 -13.85
C GLY A 237 2.02 16.68 -13.79
N ALA A 238 2.87 16.15 -14.68
CA ALA A 238 3.17 14.74 -14.84
C ALA A 238 4.60 14.39 -14.39
N GLU A 239 4.87 13.10 -14.19
CA GLU A 239 6.22 12.58 -13.91
C GLU A 239 6.85 13.19 -12.62
N ASN A 240 6.04 13.54 -11.64
CA ASN A 240 6.54 14.12 -10.41
C ASN A 240 6.65 13.07 -9.29
N VAL A 241 7.74 13.13 -8.52
CA VAL A 241 7.94 12.31 -7.32
C VAL A 241 7.99 13.22 -6.10
N GLY A 242 6.97 13.18 -5.27
CA GLY A 242 6.89 13.91 -3.99
C GLY A 242 6.78 12.94 -2.81
N ILE A 243 7.85 12.75 -2.06
CA ILE A 243 7.89 11.85 -0.90
C ILE A 243 8.25 12.66 0.36
N GLY A 244 7.32 12.78 1.27
CA GLY A 244 7.49 13.49 2.53
C GLY A 244 6.38 14.51 2.80
N TYR A 245 6.31 14.99 4.04
CA TYR A 245 5.39 16.05 4.44
C TYR A 245 5.56 17.28 3.55
N ARG A 246 4.51 17.64 2.79
CA ARG A 246 4.48 18.78 1.87
C ARG A 246 5.55 18.80 0.77
N ALA A 247 6.07 17.64 0.38
CA ALA A 247 6.97 17.56 -0.77
C ALA A 247 6.19 17.92 -2.04
N LEU A 248 6.73 18.84 -2.86
CA LEU A 248 6.08 19.38 -4.08
C LEU A 248 4.63 19.86 -3.86
N LYS A 249 4.34 20.44 -2.69
CA LYS A 249 2.96 20.79 -2.34
C LYS A 249 2.27 21.67 -3.38
N LEU A 250 2.97 22.68 -3.94
CA LEU A 250 2.39 23.73 -4.81
C LEU A 250 2.93 23.66 -6.25
N THR A 251 3.01 22.47 -6.86
CA THR A 251 3.58 22.39 -8.21
C THR A 251 2.51 22.25 -9.31
N THR A 252 2.80 22.86 -10.47
CA THR A 252 2.13 22.56 -11.75
C THR A 252 3.14 22.14 -12.82
N GLY A 253 4.45 22.12 -12.49
CA GLY A 253 5.53 21.68 -13.37
C GLY A 253 5.64 20.16 -13.46
N ASN A 254 6.49 19.69 -14.36
CA ASN A 254 6.70 18.27 -14.67
C ASN A 254 8.09 17.79 -14.23
N SER A 255 8.24 16.48 -14.12
CA SER A 255 9.54 15.79 -14.00
C SER A 255 10.38 16.33 -12.83
N ASN A 256 9.75 16.62 -11.69
CA ASN A 256 10.44 17.02 -10.47
C ASN A 256 10.53 15.85 -9.49
N VAL A 257 11.65 15.75 -8.79
CA VAL A 257 11.87 14.79 -7.70
C VAL A 257 12.06 15.56 -6.40
N ALA A 258 11.18 15.35 -5.43
CA ALA A 258 11.28 15.93 -4.10
C ALA A 258 11.16 14.83 -3.03
N VAL A 259 12.22 14.60 -2.29
CA VAL A 259 12.25 13.64 -1.19
C VAL A 259 12.67 14.33 0.10
N GLY A 260 11.76 14.44 1.03
CA GLY A 260 12.00 15.09 2.32
C GLY A 260 10.91 16.09 2.71
N LYS A 261 10.86 16.44 4.01
CA LYS A 261 9.92 17.42 4.51
C LYS A 261 10.14 18.78 3.81
N ASN A 262 9.08 19.33 3.21
CA ASN A 262 9.08 20.61 2.50
C ASN A 262 10.08 20.71 1.33
N ALA A 263 10.57 19.60 0.78
CA ALA A 263 11.39 19.66 -0.43
C ALA A 263 10.53 20.19 -1.59
N LEU A 264 11.02 21.21 -2.33
CA LEU A 264 10.29 21.88 -3.42
C LEU A 264 8.86 22.33 -3.05
N ALA A 265 8.61 22.69 -1.79
CA ALA A 265 7.25 22.91 -1.32
C ALA A 265 6.51 24.07 -2.01
N THR A 266 7.22 25.10 -2.51
CA THR A 266 6.64 26.27 -3.19
C THR A 266 6.83 26.26 -4.70
N ASN A 267 7.28 25.14 -5.28
CA ASN A 267 7.47 24.99 -6.71
C ASN A 267 6.15 25.24 -7.45
N SER A 268 6.05 26.36 -8.18
CA SER A 268 4.79 26.68 -8.85
C SER A 268 4.72 26.10 -10.26
N SER A 269 5.65 26.44 -11.15
CA SER A 269 5.64 25.99 -12.55
C SER A 269 6.97 25.40 -13.01
N ALA A 270 7.96 25.31 -12.12
CA ALA A 270 9.28 24.81 -12.47
C ALA A 270 9.29 23.31 -12.74
N SER A 271 10.16 22.89 -13.64
CA SER A 271 10.30 21.50 -14.07
C SER A 271 11.76 21.03 -13.99
N ASN A 272 11.95 19.72 -14.02
CA ASN A 272 13.27 19.09 -14.08
C ASN A 272 14.17 19.40 -12.85
N ASN A 273 13.61 19.59 -11.67
CA ASN A 273 14.37 19.79 -10.45
C ASN A 273 14.48 18.50 -9.63
N THR A 274 15.62 18.30 -8.98
CA THR A 274 15.84 17.23 -8.02
C THR A 274 16.17 17.82 -6.65
N ALA A 275 15.33 17.58 -5.66
CA ALA A 275 15.49 18.03 -4.28
C ALA A 275 15.41 16.86 -3.31
N VAL A 276 16.50 16.53 -2.63
CA VAL A 276 16.55 15.47 -1.65
C VAL A 276 17.06 16.01 -0.31
N GLY A 277 16.20 16.06 0.68
CA GLY A 277 16.51 16.58 2.01
C GLY A 277 15.43 17.52 2.52
N THR A 278 15.38 17.70 3.85
CA THR A 278 14.46 18.65 4.47
C THR A 278 14.72 20.05 3.94
N SER A 279 13.70 20.73 3.43
CA SER A 279 13.74 22.08 2.89
C SER A 279 14.74 22.30 1.74
N ALA A 280 15.15 21.24 1.04
CA ALA A 280 15.89 21.40 -0.21
C ALA A 280 15.03 22.10 -1.26
N LEU A 281 15.55 23.16 -1.92
CA LEU A 281 14.82 23.98 -2.91
C LEU A 281 13.44 24.47 -2.43
N THR A 282 13.26 24.66 -1.13
CA THR A 282 11.91 24.95 -0.57
C THR A 282 11.26 26.20 -1.14
N ALA A 283 12.05 27.25 -1.45
CA ALA A 283 11.56 28.52 -1.97
C ALA A 283 11.45 28.58 -3.51
N ASN A 284 11.84 27.52 -4.22
CA ASN A 284 11.84 27.52 -5.68
C ASN A 284 10.42 27.73 -6.22
N THR A 285 10.27 28.64 -7.16
CA THR A 285 8.99 28.92 -7.83
C THR A 285 9.03 28.57 -9.32
N THR A 286 10.00 29.09 -10.05
CA THR A 286 10.12 28.94 -11.50
C THR A 286 11.49 28.47 -11.98
N GLY A 287 12.49 28.35 -11.10
CA GLY A 287 13.83 27.85 -11.44
C GLY A 287 13.80 26.37 -11.88
N THR A 288 14.47 26.07 -12.98
CA THR A 288 14.47 24.74 -13.60
C THR A 288 15.84 24.08 -13.58
N GLN A 289 15.89 22.75 -13.72
CA GLN A 289 17.13 22.00 -13.90
C GLN A 289 18.12 22.19 -12.71
N ASN A 290 17.62 22.34 -11.49
CA ASN A 290 18.44 22.41 -10.29
C ASN A 290 18.54 21.04 -9.62
N VAL A 291 19.70 20.75 -9.07
CA VAL A 291 19.96 19.59 -8.20
C VAL A 291 20.31 20.08 -6.81
N ALA A 292 19.52 19.76 -5.82
CA ALA A 292 19.74 20.10 -4.41
C ALA A 292 19.66 18.84 -3.53
N VAL A 293 20.77 18.44 -2.93
CA VAL A 293 20.85 17.30 -2.04
C VAL A 293 21.41 17.70 -0.70
N GLY A 294 20.62 17.64 0.34
CA GLY A 294 21.02 18.01 1.70
C GLY A 294 20.00 18.94 2.37
N LEU A 295 20.10 19.05 3.69
CA LEU A 295 19.26 19.97 4.49
C LEU A 295 19.46 21.40 3.99
N SER A 296 18.38 22.08 3.59
CA SER A 296 18.36 23.48 3.14
C SER A 296 19.32 23.81 1.99
N SER A 297 19.73 22.84 1.18
CA SER A 297 20.50 23.09 -0.04
C SER A 297 19.62 23.88 -1.03
N LEU A 298 20.17 24.98 -1.63
CA LEU A 298 19.41 25.93 -2.46
C LEU A 298 18.08 26.41 -1.83
N GLY A 299 18.04 26.46 -0.50
CA GLY A 299 16.78 26.69 0.23
C GLY A 299 16.09 28.02 -0.06
N ALA A 300 16.83 29.08 -0.38
CA ALA A 300 16.30 30.41 -0.70
C ALA A 300 16.13 30.68 -2.21
N MET A 301 16.59 29.78 -3.09
CA MET A 301 16.51 29.94 -4.54
C MET A 301 15.06 30.01 -5.01
N THR A 302 14.69 31.07 -5.71
CA THR A 302 13.32 31.28 -6.23
C THR A 302 13.20 31.02 -7.74
N THR A 303 14.07 31.60 -8.53
CA THR A 303 13.96 31.61 -10.00
C THR A 303 15.22 31.18 -10.75
N GLY A 304 16.37 31.04 -10.04
CA GLY A 304 17.65 30.61 -10.65
C GLY A 304 17.60 29.17 -11.15
N SER A 305 18.28 28.91 -12.24
CA SER A 305 18.27 27.61 -12.93
C SER A 305 19.67 27.03 -13.08
N LYS A 306 19.74 25.71 -13.33
CA LYS A 306 20.96 24.98 -13.68
C LYS A 306 22.04 24.98 -12.58
N ASN A 307 21.65 24.92 -11.32
CA ASN A 307 22.55 24.82 -10.19
C ASN A 307 22.66 23.38 -9.69
N VAL A 308 23.83 23.07 -9.15
CA VAL A 308 24.09 21.84 -8.41
C VAL A 308 24.55 22.19 -6.99
N ALA A 309 23.78 21.80 -5.98
CA ALA A 309 24.11 22.00 -4.57
C ALA A 309 23.99 20.69 -3.80
N ILE A 310 25.10 20.12 -3.38
CA ILE A 310 25.16 18.86 -2.66
C ILE A 310 25.86 19.08 -1.31
N GLY A 311 25.12 18.96 -0.25
CA GLY A 311 25.59 19.16 1.12
C GLY A 311 24.62 20.00 1.95
N THR A 312 24.65 19.83 3.26
CA THR A 312 23.87 20.68 4.17
C THR A 312 24.24 22.16 3.95
N SER A 313 23.24 23.00 3.71
CA SER A 313 23.38 24.45 3.48
C SER A 313 24.28 24.84 2.29
N ALA A 314 24.52 23.95 1.33
CA ALA A 314 25.18 24.33 0.09
C ALA A 314 24.30 25.33 -0.68
N LEU A 315 24.85 26.48 -1.08
CA LEU A 315 24.14 27.58 -1.76
C LEU A 315 22.82 27.98 -1.06
N SER A 316 22.76 27.90 0.28
CA SER A 316 21.51 27.98 1.03
C SER A 316 20.77 29.31 0.91
N VAL A 317 21.48 30.43 0.68
CA VAL A 317 20.90 31.76 0.51
C VAL A 317 20.96 32.26 -0.95
N ALA A 318 21.43 31.42 -1.88
CA ALA A 318 21.49 31.78 -3.29
C ALA A 318 20.09 32.13 -3.82
N ASN A 319 19.96 33.34 -4.38
CA ASN A 319 18.70 33.79 -4.93
C ASN A 319 18.91 34.83 -6.06
N VAL A 320 19.22 34.37 -7.22
CA VAL A 320 19.30 35.19 -8.43
C VAL A 320 17.90 35.39 -8.98
N THR A 321 17.42 36.61 -9.04
CA THR A 321 16.08 36.95 -9.53
C THR A 321 16.09 37.14 -11.06
N GLY A 322 14.91 36.98 -11.70
CA GLY A 322 14.75 37.24 -13.13
C GLY A 322 14.84 36.03 -14.04
N GLY A 323 14.79 34.79 -13.51
CA GLY A 323 14.75 33.56 -14.32
C GLY A 323 16.08 33.22 -15.02
N SER A 324 17.20 33.74 -14.50
CA SER A 324 18.53 33.58 -15.12
C SER A 324 19.09 32.20 -14.92
N GLU A 325 19.84 31.72 -15.90
CA GLU A 325 20.74 30.58 -15.77
C GLU A 325 21.92 30.99 -14.88
N THR A 326 22.14 30.27 -13.79
CA THR A 326 23.11 30.70 -12.77
C THR A 326 24.35 29.81 -12.71
N PHE A 327 24.28 28.57 -13.16
CA PHE A 327 25.38 27.62 -13.32
C PHE A 327 26.32 27.47 -12.12
N ASN A 328 25.86 27.66 -10.89
CA ASN A 328 26.67 27.41 -9.72
C ASN A 328 26.74 25.91 -9.41
N THR A 329 27.92 25.41 -9.13
CA THR A 329 28.15 24.07 -8.62
C THR A 329 28.77 24.16 -7.24
N ALA A 330 28.08 23.69 -6.20
CA ALA A 330 28.56 23.65 -4.83
C ALA A 330 28.43 22.24 -4.24
N VAL A 331 29.53 21.66 -3.83
CA VAL A 331 29.56 20.32 -3.24
C VAL A 331 30.32 20.38 -1.92
N GLY A 332 29.64 20.16 -0.82
CA GLY A 332 30.19 20.19 0.53
C GLY A 332 29.30 20.93 1.52
N HIS A 333 29.52 20.71 2.82
CA HIS A 333 28.82 21.43 3.88
C HIS A 333 29.07 22.95 3.75
N ALA A 334 28.01 23.72 3.67
CA ALA A 334 28.01 25.19 3.56
C ALA A 334 28.90 25.72 2.40
N SER A 335 29.17 24.92 1.37
CA SER A 335 29.88 25.38 0.18
C SER A 335 29.05 26.47 -0.52
N GLY A 336 29.65 27.65 -0.73
CA GLY A 336 28.94 28.83 -1.25
C GLY A 336 27.77 29.28 -0.38
N GLY A 337 27.82 29.03 0.93
CA GLY A 337 26.67 29.24 1.84
C GLY A 337 26.13 30.68 1.88
N ALA A 338 26.94 31.68 1.62
CA ALA A 338 26.55 33.11 1.55
C ALA A 338 26.33 33.60 0.11
N VAL A 339 26.51 32.78 -0.93
CA VAL A 339 26.26 33.23 -2.31
C VAL A 339 24.83 33.74 -2.43
N THR A 340 24.67 35.01 -2.82
CA THR A 340 23.36 35.60 -3.05
C THR A 340 23.05 35.71 -4.54
N THR A 341 23.76 36.55 -5.26
CA THR A 341 23.56 36.75 -6.71
C THR A 341 24.77 36.35 -7.56
N GLY A 342 25.81 35.79 -6.95
CA GLY A 342 26.97 35.21 -7.68
C GLY A 342 26.57 34.09 -8.61
N VAL A 343 27.18 34.03 -9.80
CA VAL A 343 26.86 33.04 -10.82
C VAL A 343 28.14 32.36 -11.32
N GLU A 344 27.98 31.20 -11.93
CA GLU A 344 29.06 30.47 -12.61
C GLU A 344 30.25 30.16 -11.68
N ASN A 345 29.98 29.89 -10.40
CA ASN A 345 30.98 29.48 -9.44
C ASN A 345 31.03 27.95 -9.34
N THR A 346 32.24 27.40 -9.23
CA THR A 346 32.49 25.99 -8.91
C THR A 346 33.14 25.90 -7.54
N LEU A 347 32.40 25.46 -6.53
CA LEU A 347 32.78 25.49 -5.10
C LEU A 347 32.68 24.08 -4.53
N ILE A 348 33.82 23.38 -4.43
CA ILE A 348 33.87 21.97 -4.01
C ILE A 348 34.74 21.82 -2.76
N GLY A 349 34.13 21.44 -1.67
CA GLY A 349 34.77 21.28 -0.37
C GLY A 349 33.94 21.89 0.75
N GLY A 350 34.08 21.41 1.98
CA GLY A 350 33.43 22.05 3.12
C GLY A 350 33.87 23.50 3.26
N LEU A 351 32.94 24.43 3.33
CA LEU A 351 33.19 25.89 3.44
C LEU A 351 33.96 26.50 2.24
N ALA A 352 33.99 25.82 1.09
CA ALA A 352 34.59 26.41 -0.11
C ALA A 352 33.76 27.61 -0.57
N GLY A 353 34.36 28.79 -0.65
CA GLY A 353 33.71 30.05 -1.04
C GLY A 353 32.50 30.42 -0.20
N ASP A 354 32.45 30.00 1.06
CA ASP A 354 31.27 30.16 1.93
C ASP A 354 30.88 31.60 2.23
N ALA A 355 31.82 32.58 2.14
CA ALA A 355 31.54 34.02 2.27
C ALA A 355 31.27 34.72 0.93
N ILE A 356 31.41 34.05 -0.23
CA ILE A 356 31.10 34.66 -1.53
C ILE A 356 29.64 35.09 -1.55
N THR A 357 29.39 36.35 -1.91
CA THR A 357 28.05 36.92 -2.02
C THR A 357 27.65 37.16 -3.49
N THR A 358 28.34 38.06 -4.17
CA THR A 358 28.08 38.45 -5.57
C THR A 358 29.18 38.06 -6.53
N GLY A 359 30.32 37.55 -6.02
CA GLY A 359 31.45 37.09 -6.84
C GLY A 359 31.02 36.02 -7.87
N TYR A 360 31.59 36.08 -9.04
CA TYR A 360 31.25 35.18 -10.16
C TYR A 360 32.54 34.58 -10.80
N TYR A 361 32.38 33.50 -11.57
CA TYR A 361 33.47 32.78 -12.26
C TYR A 361 34.60 32.32 -11.30
N ASN A 362 34.30 32.01 -10.06
CA ASN A 362 35.30 31.47 -9.14
C ASN A 362 35.32 29.94 -9.17
N THR A 363 36.51 29.37 -9.15
CA THR A 363 36.74 27.95 -8.92
C THR A 363 37.44 27.77 -7.58
N ALA A 364 36.75 27.20 -6.60
CA ALA A 364 37.30 26.82 -5.29
C ALA A 364 37.19 25.31 -5.12
N LEU A 365 38.32 24.61 -5.05
CA LEU A 365 38.36 23.18 -4.84
C LEU A 365 39.24 22.86 -3.63
N GLY A 366 38.63 22.55 -2.54
CA GLY A 366 39.30 22.24 -1.27
C GLY A 366 38.54 22.81 -0.08
N LYS A 367 38.71 22.20 1.09
CA LYS A 367 38.14 22.75 2.32
C LYS A 367 38.72 24.13 2.57
N ASP A 368 37.89 25.11 2.92
CA ASP A 368 38.24 26.51 3.21
C ASP A 368 38.91 27.26 2.04
N ALA A 369 38.86 26.79 0.81
CA ALA A 369 39.32 27.55 -0.36
C ALA A 369 38.42 28.75 -0.60
N LEU A 370 38.98 29.97 -0.81
CA LEU A 370 38.25 31.25 -0.98
C LEU A 370 37.23 31.55 0.14
N THR A 371 37.46 31.07 1.36
CA THR A 371 36.51 31.17 2.48
C THR A 371 36.10 32.64 2.82
N THR A 372 37.02 33.60 2.76
CA THR A 372 36.70 35.00 3.09
C THR A 372 36.41 35.90 1.88
N ASN A 373 36.45 35.33 0.68
CA ASN A 373 36.11 36.07 -0.52
C ASN A 373 34.63 36.44 -0.53
N THR A 374 34.31 37.72 -0.55
CA THR A 374 32.90 38.17 -0.57
C THR A 374 32.44 38.56 -1.97
N LEU A 375 33.23 39.41 -2.64
CA LEU A 375 32.79 40.05 -3.87
C LEU A 375 33.73 39.81 -5.07
N SER A 376 34.98 39.32 -4.82
CA SER A 376 35.96 39.14 -5.91
C SER A 376 35.59 38.01 -6.86
N SER A 377 35.92 38.19 -8.10
CA SER A 377 35.56 37.31 -9.20
C SER A 377 36.77 36.80 -9.97
N VAL A 378 36.56 35.73 -10.77
CA VAL A 378 37.55 35.18 -11.71
C VAL A 378 38.79 34.64 -11.01
N ASN A 379 38.60 33.87 -9.93
CA ASN A 379 39.71 33.24 -9.21
C ASN A 379 39.70 31.75 -9.34
N VAL A 380 40.87 31.13 -9.33
CA VAL A 380 41.08 29.69 -9.22
C VAL A 380 41.87 29.40 -7.92
N ALA A 381 41.25 28.70 -6.99
CA ALA A 381 41.79 28.29 -5.72
C ALA A 381 41.67 26.76 -5.55
N ILE A 382 42.70 26.02 -5.71
CA ILE A 382 42.72 24.56 -5.65
C ILE A 382 43.65 24.10 -4.53
N GLY A 383 43.11 23.54 -3.50
CA GLY A 383 43.82 23.07 -2.32
C GLY A 383 43.16 23.54 -1.02
N HIS A 384 43.45 22.84 0.08
CA HIS A 384 43.02 23.26 1.40
C HIS A 384 43.47 24.70 1.70
N SER A 385 42.56 25.60 2.04
CA SER A 385 42.82 27.00 2.36
C SER A 385 43.56 27.81 1.27
N ALA A 386 43.49 27.40 -0.01
CA ALA A 386 44.04 28.22 -1.10
C ALA A 386 43.28 29.53 -1.21
N LEU A 387 43.98 30.67 -1.32
CA LEU A 387 43.40 32.04 -1.32
C LEU A 387 42.38 32.31 -0.18
N LYS A 388 42.62 31.69 0.97
CA LYS A 388 41.62 31.74 2.08
C LYS A 388 41.23 33.11 2.49
N THR A 389 42.20 34.10 2.58
CA THR A 389 41.96 35.43 3.06
C THR A 389 41.62 36.48 1.97
N MET A 390 41.44 36.01 0.74
CA MET A 390 41.15 36.84 -0.42
C MET A 390 39.90 37.69 -0.18
N SER A 391 40.02 39.05 -0.33
CA SER A 391 38.90 39.98 -0.19
C SER A 391 39.21 41.31 -0.88
N ALA A 392 39.33 41.31 -2.19
CA ALA A 392 39.72 42.50 -2.99
C ALA A 392 38.54 43.39 -3.40
N GLY A 393 37.39 43.27 -2.74
CA GLY A 393 36.19 44.02 -3.12
C GLY A 393 35.55 43.49 -4.41
N ASN A 394 34.75 44.34 -5.08
CA ASN A 394 34.06 43.95 -6.31
C ASN A 394 34.96 44.15 -7.52
N ALA A 395 35.96 43.24 -7.69
CA ALA A 395 36.93 43.27 -8.77
C ALA A 395 37.10 41.88 -9.40
N GLU A 396 37.39 41.88 -10.68
CA GLU A 396 37.95 40.70 -11.34
C GLU A 396 39.42 40.61 -10.97
N THR A 397 39.76 39.63 -10.15
CA THR A 397 41.07 39.59 -9.53
C THR A 397 42.06 38.65 -10.21
N HIS A 398 41.54 37.70 -11.01
CA HIS A 398 42.33 36.76 -11.84
C HIS A 398 43.48 36.06 -11.11
N ASN A 399 43.31 35.75 -9.83
CA ASN A 399 44.33 34.97 -9.10
C ASN A 399 44.21 33.46 -9.37
N VAL A 400 45.30 32.81 -9.54
CA VAL A 400 45.42 31.35 -9.63
C VAL A 400 46.28 30.87 -8.48
N ALA A 401 45.72 30.07 -7.58
CA ALA A 401 46.47 29.43 -6.51
C ALA A 401 46.19 27.91 -6.50
N VAL A 402 47.23 27.13 -6.62
CA VAL A 402 47.15 25.66 -6.63
C VAL A 402 48.14 25.07 -5.62
N GLY A 403 47.60 24.45 -4.62
CA GLY A 403 48.38 23.84 -3.51
C GLY A 403 47.76 24.14 -2.14
N GLY A 404 47.99 23.28 -1.15
CA GLY A 404 47.56 23.54 0.23
C GLY A 404 48.16 24.84 0.75
N ASN A 405 47.31 25.77 1.23
CA ASN A 405 47.70 27.12 1.69
C ASN A 405 48.39 28.02 0.62
N ALA A 406 48.27 27.71 -0.66
CA ALA A 406 48.80 28.57 -1.72
C ALA A 406 48.08 29.92 -1.69
N GLY A 407 48.85 30.99 -1.58
CA GLY A 407 48.36 32.39 -1.44
C GLY A 407 47.45 32.59 -0.21
N LEU A 408 47.71 31.85 0.87
CA LEU A 408 46.86 31.87 2.09
C LEU A 408 46.53 33.29 2.58
N SER A 409 47.52 34.19 2.62
CA SER A 409 47.40 35.53 3.14
C SER A 409 47.10 36.59 2.09
N VAL A 410 46.88 36.23 0.83
CA VAL A 410 46.49 37.17 -0.21
C VAL A 410 45.17 37.84 0.16
N THR A 411 45.14 39.14 0.28
CA THR A 411 43.96 39.93 0.62
C THR A 411 43.43 40.68 -0.61
N THR A 412 44.14 41.68 -1.07
CA THR A 412 43.75 42.57 -2.19
C THR A 412 44.64 42.44 -3.41
N GLY A 413 45.68 41.57 -3.36
CA GLY A 413 46.54 41.30 -4.52
C GLY A 413 45.77 40.70 -5.69
N ILE A 414 46.11 41.13 -6.90
CA ILE A 414 45.43 40.69 -8.13
C ILE A 414 46.44 40.09 -9.11
N GLN A 415 45.93 39.27 -10.05
CA GLN A 415 46.68 38.71 -11.18
C GLN A 415 47.94 37.93 -10.73
N ASN A 416 47.84 37.20 -9.62
CA ASN A 416 48.91 36.35 -9.14
C ASN A 416 48.72 34.91 -9.63
N THR A 417 49.83 34.27 -10.00
CA THR A 417 49.92 32.80 -10.28
C THR A 417 50.76 32.16 -9.23
N ILE A 418 50.16 31.38 -8.34
CA ILE A 418 50.78 30.81 -7.15
C ILE A 418 50.61 29.30 -7.14
N ILE A 419 51.65 28.53 -7.36
CA ILE A 419 51.56 27.06 -7.50
C ILE A 419 52.61 26.38 -6.59
N GLY A 420 52.10 25.59 -5.68
CA GLY A 420 52.90 24.83 -4.70
C GLY A 420 52.30 24.90 -3.30
N GLY A 421 52.57 23.90 -2.45
CA GLY A 421 52.16 23.95 -1.04
C GLY A 421 52.85 25.10 -0.32
N LEU A 422 52.08 25.94 0.40
CA LEU A 422 52.60 27.17 1.08
C LEU A 422 53.29 28.16 0.13
N ALA A 423 53.08 28.04 -1.18
CA ALA A 423 53.62 29.06 -2.12
C ALA A 423 52.92 30.39 -1.89
N GLY A 424 53.62 31.49 -1.83
CA GLY A 424 53.09 32.85 -1.64
C GLY A 424 52.21 33.04 -0.42
N ASP A 425 52.37 32.23 0.62
CA ASP A 425 51.56 32.28 1.85
C ASP A 425 51.71 33.54 2.66
N ALA A 426 52.83 34.29 2.50
CA ALA A 426 53.07 35.60 3.09
C ALA A 426 52.69 36.80 2.19
N VAL A 427 52.29 36.56 0.93
CA VAL A 427 51.85 37.64 0.01
C VAL A 427 50.45 38.12 0.46
N THR A 428 50.36 39.45 0.67
CA THR A 428 49.11 40.09 1.12
C THR A 428 48.47 40.95 0.01
N THR A 429 49.11 42.01 -0.38
CA THR A 429 48.60 43.01 -1.36
C THR A 429 49.40 42.98 -2.69
N GLY A 430 50.46 42.16 -2.78
CA GLY A 430 51.29 42.03 -4.00
C GLY A 430 50.46 41.54 -5.20
N SER A 431 50.70 42.16 -6.33
CA SER A 431 50.00 41.82 -7.59
C SER A 431 50.97 41.45 -8.68
N TYR A 432 50.48 40.72 -9.74
CA TYR A 432 51.29 40.33 -10.91
C TYR A 432 52.45 39.40 -10.57
N ASN A 433 52.38 38.64 -9.49
CA ASN A 433 53.44 37.72 -9.10
C ASN A 433 53.25 36.33 -9.77
N VAL A 434 54.36 35.72 -10.14
CA VAL A 434 54.43 34.31 -10.50
C VAL A 434 55.30 33.63 -9.46
N ILE A 435 54.70 32.75 -8.65
CA ILE A 435 55.37 32.02 -7.55
C ILE A 435 55.15 30.54 -7.78
N LEU A 436 56.26 29.79 -7.97
CA LEU A 436 56.25 28.36 -8.22
C LEU A 436 57.12 27.65 -7.18
N GLY A 437 56.64 26.53 -6.68
CA GLY A 437 57.37 25.66 -5.75
C GLY A 437 56.90 25.74 -4.32
N THR A 438 57.16 24.71 -3.53
CA THR A 438 56.80 24.65 -2.12
C THR A 438 57.52 25.74 -1.32
N ASN A 439 56.76 26.46 -0.48
CA ASN A 439 57.30 27.65 0.30
C ASN A 439 57.90 28.75 -0.60
N GLY A 440 57.62 28.76 -1.90
CA GLY A 440 58.09 29.81 -2.81
C GLY A 440 57.50 31.18 -2.40
N GLY A 441 58.34 32.24 -2.37
CA GLY A 441 57.89 33.59 -1.99
C GLY A 441 57.65 33.80 -0.50
N GLY A 442 58.02 32.87 0.37
CA GLY A 442 58.00 33.02 1.82
C GLY A 442 59.13 34.00 2.25
N GLY A 443 58.79 35.22 2.58
CA GLY A 443 59.75 36.20 3.09
C GLY A 443 60.15 37.34 2.15
N VAL A 444 59.32 37.68 1.13
CA VAL A 444 59.45 38.90 0.35
C VAL A 444 58.47 39.96 0.82
#